data_d596f1b8c0ff6e95e5dfd5ccda4788ef
#
_entry.id   d596f1b8c0ff6e95e5dfd5ccda4788ef
#
_cell.length_a   1.000
_cell.length_b   1.000
_cell.length_c   1.000
_cell.angle_alpha   90.00
_cell.angle_beta   90.00
_cell.angle_gamma   90.00
#
_symmetry.space_group_name_H-M   'P 1'
#
loop_
_entity.id
_entity.type
_entity.pdbx_description
1 polymer ?
#
loop_
_entity_poly.entity_id
_entity_poly.type
_entity_poly.pdbx_seq_one_letter_code
_entity_poly.pdbx_strand_id
1 'polypeptide(L)'
;MIALEALRLEHIVKRFPGVVALKNVDFSLEYGEVHAICGENGAGKSTLMKVVCGVYKPDEGKMFLEGNEVNFTNPNEAYEKGVAIIFQETSLFEEMTVLENMFLGHELQKQVGCFKVIDYAEMRKKAADIFKKLNTKIDLNEKIKNLGMAQKQMVEIAKALTYEAKVLILDEPSASLTQREVDALFKVIENLKREGLALVYISRRLEEIFEICDRVTVIRDGEYISTKIVSETSKDELVADMVGRKMDSYYPKIESQIGEKMLEVEHLYDDGFLNDVSFFARKGEILGFAGLAGAGRTELMLAICGFSRKAAGRVVLNGKELKIANYREAKQQGIAYVSEDRGKLGLVTRMSVKNNISMPQMENIADSGFLSDKKEDELSNRYIKELGIKAPDGDFIVDNLSGGNQQKVSVSKALALQPKVLILDEPTRGVDVNAKAEIRSEERR
;
A
#
# COMPACT_ATOMS: atom_id res chain seq x y z
N MET A 1 4.00 36.85 -9.40
CA MET A 1 5.38 36.34 -9.47
C MET A 1 5.37 35.22 -10.50
N ILE A 2 6.30 35.21 -11.46
CA ILE A 2 6.46 34.07 -12.35
C ILE A 2 6.95 32.92 -11.49
N ALA A 3 6.15 31.84 -11.37
CA ALA A 3 6.56 30.66 -10.62
C ALA A 3 7.82 30.09 -11.29
N LEU A 4 8.86 29.84 -10.50
CA LEU A 4 10.14 29.31 -11.02
C LEU A 4 10.04 27.80 -11.06
N GLU A 5 10.17 27.23 -12.28
CA GLU A 5 10.15 25.77 -12.48
C GLU A 5 11.38 25.12 -11.82
N ALA A 6 11.13 24.19 -10.92
CA ALA A 6 12.19 23.43 -10.24
C ALA A 6 12.54 22.16 -11.02
N LEU A 7 11.54 21.41 -11.49
CA LEU A 7 11.72 20.16 -12.21
C LEU A 7 10.73 20.06 -13.37
N ARG A 8 11.17 19.59 -14.54
CA ARG A 8 10.32 19.27 -15.67
C ARG A 8 10.76 17.99 -16.35
N LEU A 9 9.77 17.17 -16.66
CA LEU A 9 9.91 15.90 -17.38
C LEU A 9 9.15 16.02 -18.70
N GLU A 10 9.78 15.65 -19.80
CA GLU A 10 9.19 15.68 -21.12
C GLU A 10 9.27 14.30 -21.76
N HIS A 11 8.11 13.74 -22.12
CA HIS A 11 7.96 12.52 -22.89
C HIS A 11 8.69 11.31 -22.32
N ILE A 12 8.68 11.14 -20.99
CA ILE A 12 9.40 10.06 -20.31
C ILE A 12 8.78 8.72 -20.66
N VAL A 13 9.62 7.81 -21.18
CA VAL A 13 9.28 6.41 -21.44
C VAL A 13 10.20 5.51 -20.63
N LYS A 14 9.61 4.48 -20.00
CA LYS A 14 10.36 3.43 -19.31
C LYS A 14 9.79 2.06 -19.60
N ARG A 15 10.65 1.15 -20.11
CA ARG A 15 10.30 -0.22 -20.44
C ARG A 15 11.03 -1.18 -19.50
N PHE A 16 10.35 -2.25 -19.12
CA PHE A 16 10.92 -3.41 -18.45
C PHE A 16 10.56 -4.66 -19.27
N PRO A 17 11.25 -5.80 -19.07
CA PRO A 17 10.89 -7.03 -19.76
C PRO A 17 9.40 -7.35 -19.61
N GLY A 18 8.67 -7.39 -20.73
CA GLY A 18 7.24 -7.69 -20.77
C GLY A 18 6.28 -6.56 -20.42
N VAL A 19 6.74 -5.36 -20.03
CA VAL A 19 5.86 -4.25 -19.68
C VAL A 19 6.43 -2.88 -20.01
N VAL A 20 5.59 -1.97 -20.51
CA VAL A 20 5.91 -0.54 -20.64
C VAL A 20 5.33 0.17 -19.42
N ALA A 21 6.19 0.52 -18.48
CA ALA A 21 5.79 1.10 -17.20
C ALA A 21 5.47 2.61 -17.27
N LEU A 22 6.10 3.33 -18.20
CA LEU A 22 5.82 4.74 -18.49
C LEU A 22 5.75 4.92 -20.01
N LYS A 23 4.69 5.58 -20.47
CA LYS A 23 4.36 5.76 -21.88
C LYS A 23 4.19 7.26 -22.18
N ASN A 24 5.29 7.94 -22.45
CA ASN A 24 5.27 9.36 -22.82
C ASN A 24 4.67 10.25 -21.72
N VAL A 25 5.24 10.18 -20.50
CA VAL A 25 4.73 10.92 -19.34
C VAL A 25 5.41 12.28 -19.23
N ASP A 26 4.61 13.33 -19.13
CA ASP A 26 5.03 14.70 -18.83
C ASP A 26 4.72 15.04 -17.37
N PHE A 27 5.58 15.86 -16.75
CA PHE A 27 5.39 16.35 -15.39
C PHE A 27 6.14 17.65 -15.18
N SER A 28 5.58 18.56 -14.38
CA SER A 28 6.26 19.80 -13.98
C SER A 28 6.05 20.09 -12.50
N LEU A 29 7.05 20.67 -11.85
CA LEU A 29 7.04 21.05 -10.45
C LEU A 29 7.64 22.43 -10.28
N GLU A 30 7.01 23.28 -9.48
CA GLU A 30 7.44 24.64 -9.21
C GLU A 30 8.06 24.75 -7.79
N TYR A 31 8.88 25.77 -7.57
CA TYR A 31 9.38 26.07 -6.23
C TYR A 31 8.28 26.58 -5.32
N GLY A 32 8.27 26.11 -4.06
CA GLY A 32 7.24 26.47 -3.08
C GLY A 32 5.88 25.83 -3.38
N GLU A 33 5.87 24.74 -4.14
CA GLU A 33 4.67 23.96 -4.46
C GLU A 33 4.72 22.58 -3.78
N VAL A 34 3.56 22.09 -3.38
CA VAL A 34 3.33 20.66 -3.08
C VAL A 34 2.51 20.08 -4.22
N HIS A 35 3.15 19.32 -5.11
CA HIS A 35 2.50 18.70 -6.26
C HIS A 35 2.24 17.22 -5.99
N ALA A 36 0.97 16.83 -5.94
CA ALA A 36 0.60 15.43 -5.79
C ALA A 36 0.77 14.64 -7.08
N ILE A 37 1.21 13.39 -6.96
CA ILE A 37 1.07 12.39 -8.03
C ILE A 37 0.14 11.29 -7.53
N CYS A 38 -1.00 11.13 -8.19
CA CYS A 38 -1.97 10.11 -7.87
C CYS A 38 -2.23 9.16 -9.06
N GLY A 39 -2.84 8.02 -8.77
CA GLY A 39 -3.12 6.96 -9.72
C GLY A 39 -3.20 5.62 -9.03
N GLU A 40 -3.67 4.59 -9.72
CA GLU A 40 -3.79 3.24 -9.18
C GLU A 40 -2.43 2.57 -8.91
N ASN A 41 -2.46 1.41 -8.23
CA ASN A 41 -1.27 0.58 -8.07
C ASN A 41 -0.81 0.08 -9.44
N GLY A 42 0.49 0.21 -9.70
CA GLY A 42 1.04 -0.12 -11.02
C GLY A 42 0.86 0.96 -12.09
N ALA A 43 0.25 2.10 -11.77
CA ALA A 43 0.09 3.21 -12.71
C ALA A 43 1.41 3.86 -13.18
N GLY A 44 2.55 3.53 -12.56
CA GLY A 44 3.85 4.08 -12.94
C GLY A 44 4.40 5.17 -12.02
N LYS A 45 3.68 5.59 -10.96
CA LYS A 45 4.08 6.69 -10.05
C LYS A 45 5.49 6.52 -9.47
N SER A 46 5.73 5.42 -8.76
CA SER A 46 7.04 5.16 -8.15
C SER A 46 8.12 4.90 -9.21
N THR A 47 7.76 4.39 -10.40
CA THR A 47 8.69 4.25 -11.53
C THR A 47 9.13 5.61 -12.04
N LEU A 48 8.19 6.58 -12.20
CA LEU A 48 8.51 7.94 -12.61
C LEU A 48 9.46 8.60 -11.61
N MET A 49 9.18 8.47 -10.29
CA MET A 49 10.05 9.05 -9.26
C MET A 49 11.41 8.37 -9.18
N LYS A 50 11.49 7.07 -9.43
CA LYS A 50 12.77 6.35 -9.55
C LYS A 50 13.58 6.81 -10.77
N VAL A 51 12.93 7.24 -11.85
CA VAL A 51 13.60 7.90 -12.99
C VAL A 51 14.13 9.27 -12.56
N VAL A 52 13.32 10.08 -11.89
CA VAL A 52 13.72 11.42 -11.40
C VAL A 52 14.93 11.34 -10.47
N CYS A 53 15.02 10.32 -9.64
CA CYS A 53 16.10 10.14 -8.68
C CYS A 53 17.29 9.33 -9.23
N GLY A 54 17.34 9.02 -10.54
CA GLY A 54 18.46 8.30 -11.15
C GLY A 54 18.59 6.83 -10.75
N VAL A 55 17.55 6.23 -10.09
CA VAL A 55 17.49 4.78 -9.84
C VAL A 55 17.26 4.02 -11.14
N TYR A 56 16.44 4.59 -12.03
CA TYR A 56 16.22 4.07 -13.38
C TYR A 56 16.58 5.14 -14.40
N LYS A 57 17.29 4.75 -15.45
CA LYS A 57 17.48 5.59 -16.61
C LYS A 57 16.23 5.53 -17.48
N PRO A 58 15.68 6.67 -17.95
CA PRO A 58 14.61 6.67 -18.94
C PRO A 58 15.09 6.06 -20.25
N ASP A 59 14.21 5.39 -20.98
CA ASP A 59 14.52 4.85 -22.31
C ASP A 59 14.33 5.92 -23.39
N GLU A 60 13.40 6.87 -23.18
CA GLU A 60 13.16 8.04 -24.02
C GLU A 60 12.69 9.20 -23.14
N GLY A 61 12.77 10.42 -23.70
CA GLY A 61 12.37 11.65 -23.01
C GLY A 61 13.54 12.42 -22.41
N LYS A 62 13.21 13.54 -21.79
CA LYS A 62 14.20 14.48 -21.19
C LYS A 62 13.74 14.93 -19.83
N MET A 63 14.71 15.22 -19.00
CA MET A 63 14.50 15.77 -17.65
C MET A 63 15.28 17.08 -17.53
N PHE A 64 14.64 18.09 -16.93
CA PHE A 64 15.21 19.40 -16.70
C PHE A 64 15.11 19.75 -15.23
N LEU A 65 16.21 20.17 -14.66
CA LEU A 65 16.30 20.70 -13.29
C LEU A 65 16.73 22.18 -13.38
N GLU A 66 15.90 23.08 -12.86
CA GLU A 66 16.15 24.53 -12.97
C GLU A 66 16.41 24.99 -14.43
N GLY A 67 15.67 24.41 -15.40
CA GLY A 67 15.79 24.70 -16.82
C GLY A 67 17.00 24.05 -17.52
N ASN A 68 17.90 23.37 -16.80
CA ASN A 68 19.05 22.68 -17.38
C ASN A 68 18.70 21.20 -17.60
N GLU A 69 19.01 20.68 -18.78
CA GLU A 69 18.85 19.27 -19.09
C GLU A 69 19.78 18.44 -18.19
N VAL A 70 19.20 17.44 -17.49
CA VAL A 70 19.94 16.54 -16.59
C VAL A 70 19.64 15.09 -16.93
N ASN A 71 20.61 14.22 -16.69
CA ASN A 71 20.47 12.78 -16.89
C ASN A 71 21.27 12.07 -15.78
N PHE A 72 20.60 11.69 -14.71
CA PHE A 72 21.22 11.02 -13.59
C PHE A 72 21.50 9.55 -13.93
N THR A 73 22.71 9.10 -13.64
CA THR A 73 23.12 7.69 -13.85
C THR A 73 23.02 6.87 -12.57
N ASN A 74 22.91 7.54 -11.42
CA ASN A 74 22.75 6.94 -10.11
C ASN A 74 22.11 7.94 -9.12
N PRO A 75 21.58 7.47 -7.98
CA PRO A 75 20.91 8.33 -7.00
C PRO A 75 21.83 9.38 -6.36
N ASN A 76 23.14 9.12 -6.23
CA ASN A 76 24.03 10.10 -5.62
C ASN A 76 24.16 11.36 -6.47
N GLU A 77 24.19 11.23 -7.80
CA GLU A 77 24.17 12.39 -8.69
C GLU A 77 22.90 13.24 -8.53
N ALA A 78 21.75 12.60 -8.32
CA ALA A 78 20.50 13.30 -8.05
C ALA A 78 20.57 14.06 -6.72
N TYR A 79 21.06 13.40 -5.65
CA TYR A 79 21.26 14.03 -4.34
C TYR A 79 22.20 15.24 -4.41
N GLU A 80 23.35 15.12 -5.08
CA GLU A 80 24.32 16.21 -5.27
C GLU A 80 23.74 17.41 -6.03
N LYS A 81 22.74 17.18 -6.90
CA LYS A 81 22.00 18.23 -7.59
C LYS A 81 20.79 18.76 -6.83
N GLY A 82 20.54 18.24 -5.63
CA GLY A 82 19.45 18.68 -4.76
C GLY A 82 18.11 17.98 -5.03
N VAL A 83 18.08 16.81 -5.65
CA VAL A 83 16.89 15.97 -5.81
C VAL A 83 16.96 14.82 -4.81
N ALA A 84 16.08 14.82 -3.82
CA ALA A 84 16.02 13.80 -2.77
C ALA A 84 14.69 13.05 -2.78
N ILE A 85 14.72 11.78 -2.41
CA ILE A 85 13.53 10.93 -2.30
C ILE A 85 13.48 10.23 -0.94
N ILE A 86 12.28 10.17 -0.37
CA ILE A 86 11.94 9.35 0.78
C ILE A 86 11.02 8.25 0.27
N PHE A 87 11.50 7.02 0.36
CA PHE A 87 10.76 5.84 -0.09
C PHE A 87 9.71 5.40 0.93
N GLN A 88 8.73 4.63 0.48
CA GLN A 88 7.67 4.04 1.31
C GLN A 88 8.24 3.16 2.44
N GLU A 89 9.30 2.40 2.16
CA GLU A 89 10.05 1.65 3.17
C GLU A 89 11.25 2.46 3.65
N THR A 90 11.44 2.53 4.96
CA THR A 90 12.54 3.29 5.56
C THR A 90 13.90 2.75 5.13
N SER A 91 14.78 3.66 4.69
CA SER A 91 16.15 3.35 4.28
C SER A 91 17.18 3.51 5.42
N LEU A 92 16.70 3.57 6.66
CA LEU A 92 17.52 3.80 7.85
C LEU A 92 18.14 2.51 8.39
N PHE A 93 19.39 2.60 8.81
CA PHE A 93 20.12 1.50 9.47
C PHE A 93 19.77 1.48 10.96
N GLU A 94 19.08 0.47 11.41
CA GLU A 94 18.49 0.39 12.75
C GLU A 94 19.53 0.39 13.88
N GLU A 95 20.71 -0.17 13.68
CA GLU A 95 21.79 -0.23 14.68
C GLU A 95 22.66 1.03 14.76
N MET A 96 22.53 1.94 13.79
CA MET A 96 23.24 3.21 13.76
C MET A 96 22.45 4.30 14.48
N THR A 97 23.14 5.34 14.92
CA THR A 97 22.55 6.52 15.55
C THR A 97 21.85 7.40 14.51
N VAL A 98 21.00 8.31 14.97
CA VAL A 98 20.35 9.34 14.15
C VAL A 98 21.39 10.15 13.37
N LEU A 99 22.46 10.62 14.05
CA LEU A 99 23.52 11.40 13.42
C LEU A 99 24.22 10.63 12.30
N GLU A 100 24.60 9.38 12.56
CA GLU A 100 25.26 8.53 11.56
C GLU A 100 24.35 8.27 10.36
N ASN A 101 23.06 7.99 10.58
CA ASN A 101 22.10 7.80 9.48
C ASN A 101 21.92 9.05 8.62
N MET A 102 21.90 10.23 9.24
CA MET A 102 21.70 11.50 8.51
C MET A 102 22.85 11.78 7.54
N PHE A 103 24.08 11.43 7.90
CA PHE A 103 25.28 11.76 7.10
C PHE A 103 25.95 10.56 6.43
N LEU A 104 25.34 9.38 6.49
CA LEU A 104 25.88 8.17 5.91
C LEU A 104 26.19 8.32 4.41
N GLY A 105 27.46 8.13 4.05
CA GLY A 105 27.94 8.21 2.67
C GLY A 105 28.29 9.62 2.19
N HIS A 106 28.09 10.66 3.03
CA HIS A 106 28.49 12.05 2.75
C HIS A 106 28.93 12.77 4.03
N GLU A 107 29.68 12.06 4.86
CA GLU A 107 30.19 12.57 6.13
C GLU A 107 31.01 13.84 5.92
N LEU A 108 30.74 14.86 6.73
CA LEU A 108 31.51 16.11 6.69
C LEU A 108 32.93 15.84 7.20
N GLN A 109 33.91 16.34 6.47
CA GLN A 109 35.32 16.12 6.76
C GLN A 109 36.05 17.43 7.04
N LYS A 110 37.02 17.38 7.98
CA LYS A 110 37.94 18.47 8.24
C LYS A 110 39.38 18.01 8.07
N GLN A 111 40.22 18.94 7.71
CA GLN A 111 41.66 18.72 7.59
C GLN A 111 42.31 18.79 8.98
N VAL A 112 43.02 17.74 9.36
CA VAL A 112 43.86 17.73 10.56
C VAL A 112 45.28 17.32 10.15
N GLY A 113 46.17 18.30 9.99
CA GLY A 113 47.47 18.07 9.39
C GLY A 113 47.39 17.59 7.96
N CYS A 114 47.93 16.41 7.68
CA CYS A 114 47.87 15.77 6.36
C CYS A 114 46.71 14.80 6.21
N PHE A 115 45.88 14.60 7.23
CA PHE A 115 44.77 13.65 7.22
C PHE A 115 43.39 14.36 7.11
N LYS A 116 42.46 13.74 6.38
CA LYS A 116 41.05 14.08 6.43
C LYS A 116 40.35 13.22 7.48
N VAL A 117 39.68 13.84 8.43
CA VAL A 117 38.92 13.14 9.49
C VAL A 117 37.48 13.62 9.49
N ILE A 118 36.58 12.79 9.94
CA ILE A 118 35.14 13.13 10.04
C ILE A 118 34.97 14.27 11.07
N ASP A 119 34.20 15.29 10.70
CA ASP A 119 33.91 16.42 11.58
C ASP A 119 32.54 16.21 12.26
N TYR A 120 32.52 15.42 13.32
CA TYR A 120 31.32 15.18 14.11
C TYR A 120 30.71 16.45 14.73
N ALA A 121 31.54 17.47 14.99
CA ALA A 121 31.05 18.72 15.58
C ALA A 121 30.18 19.51 14.58
N GLU A 122 30.65 19.63 13.35
CA GLU A 122 29.91 20.31 12.29
C GLU A 122 28.69 19.48 11.86
N MET A 123 28.79 18.14 11.78
CA MET A 123 27.64 17.27 11.54
C MET A 123 26.53 17.45 12.60
N ARG A 124 26.89 17.50 13.90
CA ARG A 124 25.93 17.73 14.99
C ARG A 124 25.27 19.09 14.89
N LYS A 125 26.02 20.12 14.56
CA LYS A 125 25.50 21.48 14.38
C LYS A 125 24.50 21.52 13.23
N LYS A 126 24.86 21.00 12.04
CA LYS A 126 23.99 20.95 10.85
C LYS A 126 22.73 20.14 11.14
N ALA A 127 22.85 18.99 11.81
CA ALA A 127 21.70 18.16 12.20
C ALA A 127 20.75 18.90 13.17
N ALA A 128 21.30 19.59 14.19
CA ALA A 128 20.50 20.35 15.13
C ALA A 128 19.74 21.49 14.44
N ASP A 129 20.38 22.21 13.50
CA ASP A 129 19.75 23.27 12.72
C ASP A 129 18.61 22.71 11.85
N ILE A 130 18.79 21.54 11.23
CA ILE A 130 17.74 20.86 10.44
C ILE A 130 16.58 20.46 11.33
N PHE A 131 16.80 19.80 12.49
CA PHE A 131 15.70 19.43 13.39
C PHE A 131 14.98 20.64 13.97
N LYS A 132 15.68 21.75 14.18
CA LYS A 132 15.05 23.02 14.55
C LYS A 132 14.11 23.56 13.47
N LYS A 133 14.52 23.51 12.18
CA LYS A 133 13.65 23.86 11.04
C LYS A 133 12.42 22.95 10.97
N LEU A 134 12.61 21.64 11.17
CA LEU A 134 11.51 20.66 11.22
C LEU A 134 10.62 20.78 12.48
N ASN A 135 10.95 21.68 13.40
CA ASN A 135 10.30 21.84 14.70
C ASN A 135 10.15 20.52 15.47
N THR A 136 11.17 19.69 15.40
CA THR A 136 11.22 18.34 15.96
C THR A 136 12.42 18.20 16.90
N LYS A 137 12.24 17.46 18.00
CA LYS A 137 13.32 17.17 18.95
C LYS A 137 13.59 15.67 18.95
N ILE A 138 14.74 15.26 18.41
CA ILE A 138 15.22 13.87 18.40
C ILE A 138 16.67 13.88 18.90
N ASP A 139 17.03 12.95 19.77
CA ASP A 139 18.42 12.81 20.24
C ASP A 139 19.28 12.25 19.11
N LEU A 140 20.33 12.99 18.75
CA LEU A 140 21.25 12.62 17.68
C LEU A 140 22.07 11.34 17.99
N ASN A 141 22.18 10.97 19.25
CA ASN A 141 22.90 9.75 19.70
C ASN A 141 21.97 8.53 19.84
N GLU A 142 20.66 8.73 19.74
CA GLU A 142 19.70 7.63 19.85
C GLU A 142 19.81 6.71 18.63
N LYS A 143 19.71 5.39 18.85
CA LYS A 143 19.67 4.41 17.76
C LYS A 143 18.30 4.40 17.07
N ILE A 144 18.29 4.24 15.78
CA ILE A 144 17.06 4.23 14.96
C ILE A 144 16.07 3.17 15.43
N LYS A 145 16.52 2.00 15.86
CA LYS A 145 15.64 0.92 16.35
C LYS A 145 14.76 1.31 17.55
N ASN A 146 15.19 2.29 18.34
CA ASN A 146 14.46 2.77 19.52
C ASN A 146 13.46 3.87 19.19
N LEU A 147 13.43 4.36 17.94
CA LEU A 147 12.53 5.43 17.49
C LEU A 147 11.19 4.86 17.04
N GLY A 148 10.12 5.60 17.33
CA GLY A 148 8.80 5.36 16.73
C GLY A 148 8.77 5.71 15.23
N MET A 149 7.76 5.21 14.51
CA MET A 149 7.65 5.39 13.05
C MET A 149 7.66 6.85 12.62
N ALA A 150 6.94 7.73 13.32
CA ALA A 150 6.93 9.15 13.03
C ALA A 150 8.32 9.79 13.21
N GLN A 151 9.08 9.39 14.22
CA GLN A 151 10.44 9.89 14.43
C GLN A 151 11.38 9.37 13.33
N LYS A 152 11.25 8.09 12.92
CA LYS A 152 12.00 7.53 11.78
C LYS A 152 11.72 8.34 10.51
N GLN A 153 10.45 8.68 10.25
CA GLN A 153 10.06 9.52 9.12
C GLN A 153 10.71 10.92 9.17
N MET A 154 10.77 11.55 10.36
CA MET A 154 11.44 12.83 10.53
C MET A 154 12.95 12.73 10.30
N VAL A 155 13.58 11.62 10.67
CA VAL A 155 15.02 11.38 10.40
C VAL A 155 15.26 11.22 8.89
N GLU A 156 14.38 10.55 8.15
CA GLU A 156 14.46 10.45 6.68
C GLU A 156 14.39 11.84 6.02
N ILE A 157 13.42 12.68 6.46
CA ILE A 157 13.31 14.06 5.96
C ILE A 157 14.58 14.85 6.32
N ALA A 158 15.05 14.74 7.56
CA ALA A 158 16.25 15.41 8.00
C ALA A 158 17.50 14.97 7.20
N LYS A 159 17.61 13.67 6.91
CA LYS A 159 18.68 13.13 6.04
C LYS A 159 18.63 13.74 4.65
N ALA A 160 17.46 13.81 4.01
CA ALA A 160 17.28 14.44 2.70
C ALA A 160 17.74 15.91 2.71
N LEU A 161 17.43 16.65 3.77
CA LEU A 161 17.82 18.05 3.91
C LEU A 161 19.31 18.26 4.16
N THR A 162 20.08 17.25 4.57
CA THR A 162 21.56 17.37 4.67
C THR A 162 22.22 17.58 3.31
N TYR A 163 21.58 17.15 2.23
CA TYR A 163 22.02 17.35 0.84
C TYR A 163 21.58 18.67 0.22
N GLU A 164 21.02 19.61 1.03
CA GLU A 164 20.50 20.88 0.51
C GLU A 164 19.44 20.67 -0.58
N ALA A 165 18.51 19.75 -0.32
CA ALA A 165 17.48 19.38 -1.27
C ALA A 165 16.70 20.61 -1.76
N LYS A 166 16.54 20.71 -3.08
CA LYS A 166 15.69 21.68 -3.81
C LYS A 166 14.35 21.05 -4.18
N VAL A 167 14.39 19.78 -4.54
CA VAL A 167 13.24 18.93 -4.84
C VAL A 167 13.22 17.77 -3.83
N LEU A 168 12.14 17.63 -3.10
CA LEU A 168 11.94 16.54 -2.14
C LEU A 168 10.72 15.71 -2.54
N ILE A 169 10.95 14.44 -2.78
CA ILE A 169 9.91 13.47 -3.16
C ILE A 169 9.55 12.65 -1.94
N LEU A 170 8.25 12.57 -1.63
CA LEU A 170 7.68 11.84 -0.51
C LEU A 170 6.78 10.72 -1.07
N ASP A 171 7.24 9.46 -1.03
CA ASP A 171 6.48 8.31 -1.55
C ASP A 171 5.71 7.63 -0.41
N GLU A 172 4.40 7.89 -0.32
CA GLU A 172 3.46 7.40 0.69
C GLU A 172 3.93 7.62 2.15
N PRO A 173 4.35 8.83 2.54
CA PRO A 173 5.03 9.07 3.82
C PRO A 173 4.13 8.89 5.04
N SER A 174 2.81 8.84 4.86
CA SER A 174 1.78 8.72 5.91
C SER A 174 1.29 7.28 6.13
N ALA A 175 1.74 6.29 5.32
CA ALA A 175 1.14 4.96 5.25
C ALA A 175 1.07 4.20 6.59
N SER A 176 2.05 4.43 7.49
CA SER A 176 2.15 3.76 8.80
C SER A 176 1.99 4.71 9.99
N LEU A 177 1.53 5.94 9.76
CA LEU A 177 1.36 6.96 10.77
C LEU A 177 -0.07 7.03 11.31
N THR A 178 -0.19 7.35 12.60
CA THR A 178 -1.47 7.74 13.22
C THR A 178 -1.90 9.12 12.74
N GLN A 179 -3.19 9.48 12.86
CA GLN A 179 -3.69 10.79 12.42
C GLN A 179 -2.92 11.97 13.04
N ARG A 180 -2.60 11.90 14.34
CA ARG A 180 -1.80 12.93 15.01
C ARG A 180 -0.40 13.09 14.42
N GLU A 181 0.20 12.00 14.02
CA GLU A 181 1.52 11.99 13.38
C GLU A 181 1.47 12.51 11.95
N VAL A 182 0.37 12.22 11.22
CA VAL A 182 0.10 12.80 9.90
C VAL A 182 -0.06 14.33 10.00
N ASP A 183 -0.83 14.82 10.97
CA ASP A 183 -1.01 16.26 11.19
C ASP A 183 0.33 16.95 11.50
N ALA A 184 1.23 16.28 12.23
CA ALA A 184 2.58 16.79 12.49
C ALA A 184 3.45 16.81 11.23
N LEU A 185 3.39 15.74 10.41
CA LEU A 185 4.07 15.65 9.12
C LEU A 185 3.62 16.78 8.17
N PHE A 186 2.31 17.05 8.10
CA PHE A 186 1.76 18.10 7.24
C PHE A 186 2.27 19.49 7.61
N LYS A 187 2.38 19.79 8.90
CA LYS A 187 3.02 21.04 9.36
C LYS A 187 4.47 21.16 8.91
N VAL A 188 5.21 20.05 8.91
CA VAL A 188 6.59 20.03 8.41
C VAL A 188 6.62 20.31 6.91
N ILE A 189 5.77 19.62 6.12
CA ILE A 189 5.67 19.82 4.67
C ILE A 189 5.33 21.28 4.35
N GLU A 190 4.36 21.85 5.06
CA GLU A 190 3.97 23.25 4.87
C GLU A 190 5.09 24.24 5.20
N ASN A 191 5.89 23.98 6.23
CA ASN A 191 7.05 24.79 6.54
C ASN A 191 8.12 24.71 5.44
N LEU A 192 8.42 23.51 4.95
CA LEU A 192 9.37 23.31 3.85
C LEU A 192 8.91 23.99 2.56
N LYS A 193 7.61 23.91 2.25
CA LYS A 193 6.98 24.67 1.15
C LYS A 193 7.20 26.17 1.30
N ARG A 194 6.95 26.74 2.49
CA ARG A 194 7.17 28.17 2.76
C ARG A 194 8.63 28.59 2.67
N GLU A 195 9.56 27.70 2.94
CA GLU A 195 11.00 27.89 2.71
C GLU A 195 11.39 27.82 1.23
N GLY A 196 10.44 27.53 0.35
CA GLY A 196 10.61 27.51 -1.09
C GLY A 196 11.02 26.14 -1.66
N LEU A 197 10.99 25.05 -0.89
CA LEU A 197 11.24 23.71 -1.46
C LEU A 197 10.13 23.33 -2.43
N ALA A 198 10.52 22.66 -3.49
CA ALA A 198 9.61 22.00 -4.42
C ALA A 198 9.33 20.57 -3.94
N LEU A 199 8.07 20.24 -3.70
CA LEU A 199 7.68 19.01 -3.01
C LEU A 199 6.80 18.14 -3.91
N VAL A 200 7.19 16.89 -4.16
CA VAL A 200 6.33 15.88 -4.77
C VAL A 200 5.75 15.00 -3.68
N TYR A 201 4.43 14.88 -3.64
CA TYR A 201 3.71 14.09 -2.65
C TYR A 201 2.95 12.96 -3.32
N ILE A 202 3.35 11.72 -3.07
CA ILE A 202 2.65 10.55 -3.57
C ILE A 202 1.79 10.00 -2.45
N SER A 203 0.47 9.97 -2.66
CA SER A 203 -0.47 9.36 -1.72
C SER A 203 -1.59 8.63 -2.44
N ARG A 204 -2.13 7.61 -1.78
CA ARG A 204 -3.37 6.91 -2.17
C ARG A 204 -4.59 7.50 -1.47
N ARG A 205 -4.37 8.32 -0.46
CA ARG A 205 -5.42 8.96 0.33
C ARG A 205 -5.75 10.31 -0.30
N LEU A 206 -6.88 10.39 -0.97
CA LEU A 206 -7.30 11.64 -1.60
C LEU A 206 -7.48 12.75 -0.57
N GLU A 207 -7.90 12.41 0.65
CA GLU A 207 -8.02 13.36 1.77
C GLU A 207 -6.73 14.15 1.98
N GLU A 208 -5.58 13.47 1.99
CA GLU A 208 -4.27 14.09 2.17
C GLU A 208 -3.93 15.03 1.01
N ILE A 209 -4.25 14.63 -0.23
CA ILE A 209 -4.02 15.47 -1.41
C ILE A 209 -4.81 16.77 -1.32
N PHE A 210 -6.09 16.68 -0.92
CA PHE A 210 -6.95 17.86 -0.77
C PHE A 210 -6.57 18.76 0.42
N GLU A 211 -5.83 18.22 1.39
CA GLU A 211 -5.42 18.97 2.58
C GLU A 211 -4.13 19.79 2.37
N ILE A 212 -3.11 19.19 1.69
CA ILE A 212 -1.78 19.80 1.64
C ILE A 212 -1.24 20.15 0.26
N CYS A 213 -1.86 19.65 -0.83
CA CYS A 213 -1.31 19.82 -2.18
C CYS A 213 -1.95 20.99 -2.92
N ASP A 214 -1.16 21.63 -3.79
CA ASP A 214 -1.61 22.72 -4.64
C ASP A 214 -2.12 22.22 -5.98
N ARG A 215 -1.36 21.30 -6.60
CA ARG A 215 -1.68 20.68 -7.87
C ARG A 215 -1.64 19.16 -7.72
N VAL A 216 -2.33 18.46 -8.61
CA VAL A 216 -2.32 17.00 -8.67
C VAL A 216 -2.22 16.54 -10.12
N THR A 217 -1.24 15.67 -10.38
CA THR A 217 -1.09 14.96 -11.65
C THR A 217 -1.61 13.54 -11.50
N VAL A 218 -2.49 13.13 -12.40
CA VAL A 218 -3.03 11.77 -12.48
C VAL A 218 -2.26 10.96 -13.50
N ILE A 219 -1.74 9.81 -13.09
CA ILE A 219 -1.10 8.82 -13.97
C ILE A 219 -1.96 7.54 -13.94
N ARG A 220 -2.23 6.97 -15.10
CA ARG A 220 -2.98 5.72 -15.26
C ARG A 220 -2.36 4.86 -16.36
N ASP A 221 -2.12 3.58 -16.06
CA ASP A 221 -1.56 2.59 -16.99
C ASP A 221 -0.23 3.02 -17.65
N GLY A 222 0.57 3.81 -16.93
CA GLY A 222 1.83 4.38 -17.38
C GLY A 222 1.69 5.64 -18.25
N GLU A 223 0.50 6.21 -18.39
CA GLU A 223 0.21 7.38 -19.19
C GLU A 223 -0.16 8.59 -18.32
N TYR A 224 0.24 9.78 -18.77
CA TYR A 224 -0.24 11.05 -18.22
C TYR A 224 -1.72 11.24 -18.60
N ILE A 225 -2.57 11.54 -17.63
CA ILE A 225 -4.00 11.75 -17.85
C ILE A 225 -4.37 13.23 -17.73
N SER A 226 -4.04 13.85 -16.61
CA SER A 226 -4.37 15.24 -16.34
C SER A 226 -3.49 15.84 -15.25
N THR A 227 -3.36 17.17 -15.24
CA THR A 227 -2.87 17.93 -14.08
C THR A 227 -3.93 18.96 -13.74
N LYS A 228 -4.32 19.01 -12.46
CA LYS A 228 -5.38 19.91 -11.98
C LYS A 228 -4.91 20.69 -10.76
N ILE A 229 -5.47 21.88 -10.56
CA ILE A 229 -5.35 22.65 -9.32
C ILE A 229 -6.29 22.01 -8.31
N VAL A 230 -5.76 21.65 -7.12
CA VAL A 230 -6.52 20.89 -6.12
C VAL A 230 -7.74 21.66 -5.63
N SER A 231 -7.63 22.99 -5.46
CA SER A 231 -8.75 23.85 -5.04
C SER A 231 -9.86 24.00 -6.08
N GLU A 232 -9.63 23.61 -7.33
CA GLU A 232 -10.57 23.75 -8.46
C GLU A 232 -11.14 22.41 -8.94
N THR A 233 -10.78 21.31 -8.28
CA THR A 233 -11.24 19.96 -8.65
C THR A 233 -11.96 19.28 -7.50
N SER A 234 -12.60 18.15 -7.77
CA SER A 234 -13.31 17.33 -6.79
C SER A 234 -12.70 15.93 -6.66
N LYS A 235 -12.98 15.24 -5.54
CA LYS A 235 -12.58 13.85 -5.34
C LYS A 235 -13.13 12.94 -6.44
N ASP A 236 -14.39 13.15 -6.85
CA ASP A 236 -15.05 12.33 -7.86
C ASP A 236 -14.40 12.50 -9.24
N GLU A 237 -13.97 13.71 -9.58
CA GLU A 237 -13.23 13.96 -10.84
C GLU A 237 -11.85 13.29 -10.83
N LEU A 238 -11.11 13.38 -9.72
CA LEU A 238 -9.81 12.71 -9.63
C LEU A 238 -9.95 11.19 -9.71
N VAL A 239 -10.97 10.64 -9.05
CA VAL A 239 -11.27 9.21 -9.14
C VAL A 239 -11.63 8.82 -10.57
N ALA A 240 -12.46 9.60 -11.26
CA ALA A 240 -12.81 9.33 -12.66
C ALA A 240 -11.58 9.33 -13.57
N ASP A 241 -10.64 10.26 -13.38
CA ASP A 241 -9.38 10.30 -14.13
C ASP A 241 -8.48 9.10 -13.81
N MET A 242 -8.38 8.70 -12.52
CA MET A 242 -7.61 7.54 -12.08
C MET A 242 -8.15 6.22 -12.64
N VAL A 243 -9.47 6.07 -12.68
CA VAL A 243 -10.17 4.84 -13.06
C VAL A 243 -10.50 4.79 -14.56
N GLY A 244 -10.65 5.95 -15.21
CA GLY A 244 -10.96 6.07 -16.64
C GLY A 244 -12.43 5.94 -17.00
N ARG A 245 -13.30 5.88 -16.00
CA ARG A 245 -14.76 5.88 -16.18
C ARG A 245 -15.44 6.60 -15.02
N LYS A 246 -16.57 7.23 -15.26
CA LYS A 246 -17.41 7.72 -14.17
C LYS A 246 -17.93 6.51 -13.39
N MET A 247 -17.64 6.46 -12.11
CA MET A 247 -18.20 5.44 -11.23
C MET A 247 -19.56 5.94 -10.73
N ASP A 248 -20.62 5.41 -11.29
CA ASP A 248 -22.02 5.76 -10.91
C ASP A 248 -22.34 5.37 -9.45
N SER A 249 -21.55 4.51 -8.85
CA SER A 249 -21.58 4.19 -7.42
C SER A 249 -20.33 3.44 -6.97
N TYR A 250 -19.65 3.94 -5.93
CA TYR A 250 -18.58 3.23 -5.20
C TYR A 250 -19.12 1.97 -4.47
N TYR A 251 -20.44 1.93 -4.27
CA TYR A 251 -21.13 0.88 -3.55
C TYR A 251 -22.39 0.50 -4.32
N PRO A 252 -22.30 -0.36 -5.36
CA PRO A 252 -23.48 -0.81 -6.07
C PRO A 252 -24.42 -1.49 -5.05
N LYS A 253 -25.58 -0.91 -4.80
CA LYS A 253 -26.60 -1.56 -3.95
C LYS A 253 -27.28 -2.64 -4.78
N ILE A 254 -27.00 -3.90 -4.47
CA ILE A 254 -27.78 -5.02 -4.95
C ILE A 254 -28.80 -5.35 -3.86
N GLU A 255 -30.08 -5.32 -4.19
CA GLU A 255 -31.12 -5.76 -3.27
C GLU A 255 -31.03 -7.28 -3.11
N SER A 256 -30.64 -7.72 -1.93
CA SER A 256 -30.65 -9.13 -1.55
C SER A 256 -31.88 -9.43 -0.71
N GLN A 257 -32.49 -10.61 -0.90
CA GLN A 257 -33.55 -11.09 -0.02
C GLN A 257 -32.92 -11.64 1.25
N ILE A 258 -33.05 -10.91 2.34
CA ILE A 258 -32.57 -11.33 3.65
C ILE A 258 -33.46 -12.42 4.21
N GLY A 259 -32.88 -13.58 4.47
CA GLY A 259 -33.58 -14.76 4.99
C GLY A 259 -33.46 -14.95 6.51
N GLU A 260 -33.57 -16.21 6.93
CA GLU A 260 -33.41 -16.63 8.32
C GLU A 260 -31.96 -16.51 8.82
N LYS A 261 -31.80 -16.63 10.14
CA LYS A 261 -30.47 -16.65 10.76
C LYS A 261 -29.65 -17.84 10.23
N MET A 262 -28.47 -17.55 9.68
CA MET A 262 -27.57 -18.55 9.14
C MET A 262 -26.44 -18.86 10.11
N LEU A 263 -25.82 -17.83 10.68
CA LEU A 263 -24.76 -17.94 11.69
C LEU A 263 -25.20 -17.26 12.97
N GLU A 264 -25.07 -17.94 14.10
CA GLU A 264 -25.31 -17.37 15.44
C GLU A 264 -24.08 -17.66 16.28
N VAL A 265 -23.58 -16.64 16.95
CA VAL A 265 -22.48 -16.71 17.91
C VAL A 265 -23.02 -16.23 19.24
N GLU A 266 -22.85 -17.04 20.29
CA GLU A 266 -23.40 -16.76 21.59
C GLU A 266 -22.35 -16.90 22.68
N HIS A 267 -22.22 -15.82 23.45
CA HIS A 267 -21.34 -15.76 24.64
C HIS A 267 -19.93 -16.25 24.37
N LEU A 268 -19.31 -15.78 23.26
CA LEU A 268 -17.98 -16.21 22.88
C LEU A 268 -16.91 -15.49 23.72
N TYR A 269 -16.05 -16.27 24.33
CA TYR A 269 -14.88 -15.82 25.08
C TYR A 269 -13.62 -16.48 24.51
N ASP A 270 -12.48 -15.82 24.64
CA ASP A 270 -11.17 -16.40 24.46
C ASP A 270 -10.21 -16.00 25.63
N ASP A 271 -8.98 -16.47 25.57
CA ASP A 271 -8.00 -16.26 26.66
C ASP A 271 -7.37 -14.85 26.66
N GLY A 272 -7.98 -13.81 26.05
CA GLY A 272 -7.39 -12.48 26.09
C GLY A 272 -8.13 -11.33 25.43
N PHE A 273 -8.73 -11.54 24.26
CA PHE A 273 -9.32 -10.45 23.45
C PHE A 273 -10.85 -10.43 23.45
N LEU A 274 -11.48 -11.61 23.53
CA LEU A 274 -12.93 -11.74 23.41
C LEU A 274 -13.58 -11.86 24.79
N ASN A 275 -14.53 -10.98 25.06
CA ASN A 275 -15.27 -10.96 26.30
C ASN A 275 -16.77 -10.85 26.03
N ASP A 276 -17.47 -11.96 26.13
CA ASP A 276 -18.93 -12.08 25.96
C ASP A 276 -19.45 -11.55 24.61
N VAL A 277 -18.87 -12.04 23.51
CA VAL A 277 -19.29 -11.58 22.17
C VAL A 277 -20.45 -12.43 21.67
N SER A 278 -21.58 -11.76 21.35
CA SER A 278 -22.77 -12.40 20.78
C SER A 278 -23.27 -11.61 19.58
N PHE A 279 -23.57 -12.31 18.48
CA PHE A 279 -24.18 -11.72 17.27
C PHE A 279 -24.78 -12.80 16.39
N PHE A 280 -25.48 -12.39 15.34
CA PHE A 280 -25.95 -13.30 14.29
C PHE A 280 -25.84 -12.66 12.91
N ALA A 281 -25.73 -13.49 11.89
CA ALA A 281 -25.83 -13.11 10.47
C ALA A 281 -26.91 -13.94 9.79
N ARG A 282 -27.66 -13.31 8.88
CA ARG A 282 -28.76 -13.92 8.14
C ARG A 282 -28.33 -14.40 6.76
N LYS A 283 -29.07 -15.30 6.17
CA LYS A 283 -28.86 -15.70 4.77
C LYS A 283 -29.05 -14.50 3.85
N GLY A 284 -28.09 -14.27 2.93
CA GLY A 284 -28.13 -13.15 1.99
C GLY A 284 -27.80 -11.79 2.62
N GLU A 285 -27.36 -11.76 3.89
CA GLU A 285 -26.94 -10.56 4.59
C GLU A 285 -25.41 -10.38 4.51
N ILE A 286 -24.98 -9.12 4.35
CA ILE A 286 -23.61 -8.71 4.58
C ILE A 286 -23.57 -8.02 5.94
N LEU A 287 -23.02 -8.71 6.94
CA LEU A 287 -22.84 -8.17 8.28
C LEU A 287 -21.44 -7.53 8.39
N GLY A 288 -21.38 -6.23 8.65
CA GLY A 288 -20.12 -5.50 8.81
C GLY A 288 -19.68 -5.39 10.27
N PHE A 289 -18.38 -5.64 10.52
CA PHE A 289 -17.73 -5.42 11.81
C PHE A 289 -16.84 -4.18 11.72
N ALA A 290 -17.09 -3.19 12.58
CA ALA A 290 -16.33 -1.97 12.67
C ALA A 290 -15.63 -1.84 14.04
N GLY A 291 -14.44 -1.27 14.06
CA GLY A 291 -13.68 -1.05 15.29
C GLY A 291 -12.27 -0.54 14.99
N LEU A 292 -11.62 0.00 16.02
CA LEU A 292 -10.24 0.44 15.94
C LEU A 292 -9.26 -0.75 15.74
N ALA A 293 -8.04 -0.45 15.32
CA ALA A 293 -6.97 -1.45 15.30
C ALA A 293 -6.79 -2.03 16.72
N GLY A 294 -6.69 -3.36 16.81
CA GLY A 294 -6.60 -4.07 18.11
C GLY A 294 -7.93 -4.23 18.84
N ALA A 295 -9.08 -3.95 18.21
CA ALA A 295 -10.40 -4.14 18.84
C ALA A 295 -10.88 -5.61 18.88
N GLY A 296 -10.06 -6.58 18.46
CA GLY A 296 -10.40 -8.01 18.52
C GLY A 296 -11.22 -8.53 17.33
N ARG A 297 -11.35 -7.75 16.23
CA ARG A 297 -12.14 -8.16 15.03
C ARG A 297 -11.58 -9.44 14.39
N THR A 298 -10.28 -9.45 14.09
CA THR A 298 -9.59 -10.61 13.51
C THR A 298 -9.62 -11.79 14.46
N GLU A 299 -9.35 -11.57 15.75
CA GLU A 299 -9.35 -12.60 16.79
C GLU A 299 -10.73 -13.29 16.91
N LEU A 300 -11.83 -12.51 16.81
CA LEU A 300 -13.18 -13.03 16.77
C LEU A 300 -13.38 -13.99 15.59
N MET A 301 -12.97 -13.59 14.39
CA MET A 301 -13.14 -14.41 13.19
C MET A 301 -12.25 -15.66 13.24
N LEU A 302 -11.04 -15.55 13.74
CA LEU A 302 -10.14 -16.68 13.95
C LEU A 302 -10.72 -17.68 14.99
N ALA A 303 -11.36 -17.21 16.06
CA ALA A 303 -12.00 -18.07 17.05
C ALA A 303 -13.20 -18.82 16.46
N ILE A 304 -14.02 -18.16 15.64
CA ILE A 304 -15.15 -18.80 14.94
C ILE A 304 -14.65 -19.89 13.98
N CYS A 305 -13.55 -19.62 13.28
CA CYS A 305 -12.93 -20.55 12.33
C CYS A 305 -12.08 -21.66 12.96
N GLY A 306 -11.89 -21.67 14.28
CA GLY A 306 -11.10 -22.68 14.98
C GLY A 306 -9.57 -22.53 14.80
N PHE A 307 -9.08 -21.35 14.47
CA PHE A 307 -7.64 -21.03 14.49
C PHE A 307 -7.13 -20.71 15.89
N SER A 308 -8.00 -20.17 16.77
CA SER A 308 -7.72 -19.96 18.18
C SER A 308 -8.67 -20.78 19.06
N ARG A 309 -8.28 -21.07 20.30
CA ARG A 309 -9.12 -21.78 21.25
C ARG A 309 -10.21 -20.85 21.78
N LYS A 310 -11.45 -21.35 21.78
CA LYS A 310 -12.56 -20.74 22.50
C LYS A 310 -12.46 -21.14 23.96
N ALA A 311 -12.48 -20.18 24.87
CA ALA A 311 -12.56 -20.45 26.30
C ALA A 311 -13.98 -20.84 26.70
N ALA A 312 -15.01 -20.19 26.10
CA ALA A 312 -16.41 -20.48 26.30
C ALA A 312 -17.26 -19.99 25.13
N GLY A 313 -18.55 -20.32 25.11
CA GLY A 313 -19.53 -19.91 24.10
C GLY A 313 -19.76 -20.95 23.02
N ARG A 314 -20.75 -20.66 22.17
CA ARG A 314 -21.15 -21.54 21.09
C ARG A 314 -21.28 -20.83 19.75
N VAL A 315 -21.06 -21.58 18.68
CA VAL A 315 -21.29 -21.15 17.30
C VAL A 315 -22.31 -22.07 16.68
N VAL A 316 -23.38 -21.53 16.14
CA VAL A 316 -24.49 -22.26 15.52
C VAL A 316 -24.56 -21.88 14.05
N LEU A 317 -24.61 -22.84 13.16
CA LEU A 317 -24.76 -22.65 11.72
C LEU A 317 -26.02 -23.37 11.24
N ASN A 318 -26.98 -22.62 10.68
CA ASN A 318 -28.25 -23.13 10.21
C ASN A 318 -28.98 -23.99 11.28
N GLY A 319 -29.07 -23.48 12.51
CA GLY A 319 -29.70 -24.12 13.65
C GLY A 319 -28.92 -25.29 14.29
N LYS A 320 -27.76 -25.65 13.76
CA LYS A 320 -26.89 -26.72 14.29
C LYS A 320 -25.67 -26.15 14.98
N GLU A 321 -25.49 -26.52 16.26
CA GLU A 321 -24.27 -26.15 16.98
C GLU A 321 -23.02 -26.81 16.35
N LEU A 322 -22.00 -26.01 16.11
CA LEU A 322 -20.75 -26.43 15.51
C LEU A 322 -19.72 -26.76 16.58
N LYS A 323 -19.14 -27.96 16.49
CA LYS A 323 -17.93 -28.33 17.21
C LYS A 323 -16.73 -28.14 16.29
N ILE A 324 -16.03 -27.01 16.45
CA ILE A 324 -14.89 -26.63 15.61
C ILE A 324 -13.65 -26.56 16.50
N ALA A 325 -12.71 -27.49 16.29
CA ALA A 325 -11.43 -27.52 16.98
C ALA A 325 -10.29 -26.99 16.10
N ASN A 326 -10.51 -26.92 14.78
CA ASN A 326 -9.51 -26.43 13.79
C ASN A 326 -10.22 -25.97 12.50
N TYR A 327 -9.46 -25.27 11.66
CA TYR A 327 -10.01 -24.72 10.40
C TYR A 327 -10.50 -25.77 9.41
N ARG A 328 -9.92 -26.99 9.41
CA ARG A 328 -10.39 -28.09 8.55
C ARG A 328 -11.86 -28.41 8.87
N GLU A 329 -12.21 -28.48 10.14
CA GLU A 329 -13.59 -28.73 10.58
C GLU A 329 -14.52 -27.57 10.25
N ALA A 330 -14.06 -26.32 10.43
CA ALA A 330 -14.83 -25.14 10.01
C ALA A 330 -15.16 -25.18 8.51
N LYS A 331 -14.17 -25.47 7.68
CA LYS A 331 -14.29 -25.64 6.24
C LYS A 331 -15.32 -26.72 5.88
N GLN A 332 -15.26 -27.90 6.52
CA GLN A 332 -16.20 -29.00 6.29
C GLN A 332 -17.65 -28.65 6.71
N GLN A 333 -17.82 -27.75 7.68
CA GLN A 333 -19.13 -27.25 8.10
C GLN A 333 -19.67 -26.14 7.18
N GLY A 334 -18.86 -25.62 6.26
CA GLY A 334 -19.24 -24.61 5.30
C GLY A 334 -18.89 -23.18 5.70
N ILE A 335 -17.86 -22.98 6.53
CA ILE A 335 -17.31 -21.66 6.85
C ILE A 335 -15.98 -21.49 6.11
N ALA A 336 -15.84 -20.42 5.33
CA ALA A 336 -14.58 -20.05 4.71
C ALA A 336 -14.09 -18.69 5.22
N TYR A 337 -12.76 -18.53 5.28
CA TYR A 337 -12.09 -17.34 5.79
C TYR A 337 -11.05 -16.82 4.79
N VAL A 338 -11.08 -15.53 4.54
CA VAL A 338 -10.09 -14.79 3.76
C VAL A 338 -9.36 -13.87 4.73
N SER A 339 -8.05 -14.07 4.88
CA SER A 339 -7.22 -13.35 5.85
C SER A 339 -6.85 -11.95 5.36
N GLU A 340 -6.59 -11.04 6.32
CA GLU A 340 -6.05 -9.70 6.09
C GLU A 340 -4.70 -9.72 5.36
N ASP A 341 -3.78 -10.59 5.80
CA ASP A 341 -2.45 -10.76 5.18
C ASP A 341 -2.47 -11.91 4.16
N ARG A 342 -2.84 -11.58 2.91
CA ARG A 342 -2.88 -12.56 1.83
C ARG A 342 -1.53 -13.20 1.52
N GLY A 343 -0.43 -12.44 1.69
CA GLY A 343 0.92 -12.91 1.33
C GLY A 343 1.48 -13.92 2.31
N LYS A 344 1.22 -13.76 3.61
CA LYS A 344 1.74 -14.66 4.65
C LYS A 344 0.77 -15.77 5.02
N LEU A 345 -0.53 -15.47 5.03
CA LEU A 345 -1.57 -16.37 5.57
C LEU A 345 -2.56 -16.87 4.51
N GLY A 346 -2.80 -16.09 3.46
CA GLY A 346 -3.84 -16.38 2.48
C GLY A 346 -3.36 -17.26 1.31
N LEU A 347 -2.18 -16.98 0.77
CA LEU A 347 -1.67 -17.57 -0.48
C LEU A 347 -0.30 -18.21 -0.30
N VAL A 348 -0.03 -19.20 -1.12
CA VAL A 348 1.33 -19.71 -1.35
C VAL A 348 1.84 -19.00 -2.62
N THR A 349 2.47 -17.86 -2.46
CA THR A 349 2.77 -16.91 -3.56
C THR A 349 3.70 -17.49 -4.62
N ARG A 350 4.55 -18.45 -4.26
CA ARG A 350 5.45 -19.18 -5.18
C ARG A 350 4.76 -20.27 -5.99
N MET A 351 3.50 -20.57 -5.71
CA MET A 351 2.71 -21.54 -6.47
C MET A 351 1.84 -20.83 -7.52
N SER A 352 1.32 -21.58 -8.46
CA SER A 352 0.46 -21.06 -9.51
C SER A 352 -0.92 -20.62 -8.98
N VAL A 353 -1.65 -19.85 -9.78
CA VAL A 353 -3.05 -19.46 -9.52
C VAL A 353 -3.90 -20.72 -9.36
N LYS A 354 -3.76 -21.70 -10.26
CA LYS A 354 -4.44 -22.98 -10.27
C LYS A 354 -4.27 -23.71 -8.94
N ASN A 355 -3.02 -23.92 -8.53
CA ASN A 355 -2.71 -24.64 -7.31
C ASN A 355 -3.22 -23.92 -6.04
N ASN A 356 -3.20 -22.58 -6.01
CA ASN A 356 -3.76 -21.85 -4.89
C ASN A 356 -5.28 -22.00 -4.78
N ILE A 357 -6.00 -21.97 -5.90
CA ILE A 357 -7.47 -22.09 -5.92
C ILE A 357 -7.89 -23.52 -5.57
N SER A 358 -7.19 -24.52 -6.06
CA SER A 358 -7.51 -25.95 -5.90
C SER A 358 -7.15 -26.52 -4.53
N MET A 359 -6.09 -25.98 -3.90
CA MET A 359 -5.53 -26.47 -2.64
C MET A 359 -6.55 -26.76 -1.53
N PRO A 360 -7.56 -25.93 -1.27
CA PRO A 360 -8.54 -26.23 -0.22
C PRO A 360 -9.49 -27.39 -0.57
N GLN A 361 -9.54 -27.79 -1.85
CA GLN A 361 -10.46 -28.78 -2.38
C GLN A 361 -9.77 -30.04 -2.92
N MET A 362 -8.52 -30.31 -2.58
CA MET A 362 -7.76 -31.45 -3.09
C MET A 362 -8.51 -32.79 -2.95
N GLU A 363 -9.22 -32.99 -1.83
CA GLU A 363 -10.01 -34.19 -1.58
C GLU A 363 -11.15 -34.37 -2.60
N ASN A 364 -11.74 -33.28 -3.10
CA ASN A 364 -12.87 -33.29 -4.03
C ASN A 364 -12.44 -33.40 -5.52
N ILE A 365 -11.23 -32.92 -5.82
CA ILE A 365 -10.68 -32.96 -7.18
C ILE A 365 -9.79 -34.20 -7.45
N ALA A 366 -9.48 -34.95 -6.41
CA ALA A 366 -8.72 -36.22 -6.56
C ALA A 366 -9.59 -37.34 -7.15
N ASP A 367 -9.04 -38.05 -8.09
CA ASP A 367 -9.60 -39.29 -8.64
C ASP A 367 -8.69 -40.46 -8.22
N SER A 368 -9.25 -41.43 -7.48
CA SER A 368 -8.52 -42.61 -7.01
C SER A 368 -7.22 -42.32 -6.26
N GLY A 369 -7.18 -41.18 -5.53
CA GLY A 369 -6.03 -40.71 -4.73
C GLY A 369 -5.03 -39.86 -5.51
N PHE A 370 -5.23 -39.59 -6.78
CA PHE A 370 -4.41 -38.68 -7.60
C PHE A 370 -5.17 -37.42 -7.96
N LEU A 371 -4.51 -36.26 -7.94
CA LEU A 371 -5.11 -35.01 -8.38
C LEU A 371 -5.41 -35.09 -9.88
N SER A 372 -6.59 -34.61 -10.26
CA SER A 372 -7.02 -34.58 -11.67
C SER A 372 -6.70 -33.20 -12.24
N ASP A 373 -5.69 -33.07 -13.07
CA ASP A 373 -5.31 -31.82 -13.74
C ASP A 373 -6.50 -31.20 -14.46
N LYS A 374 -7.35 -31.99 -15.10
CA LYS A 374 -8.55 -31.50 -15.78
C LYS A 374 -9.53 -30.82 -14.84
N LYS A 375 -9.83 -31.42 -13.68
CA LYS A 375 -10.74 -30.81 -12.68
C LYS A 375 -10.12 -29.57 -12.05
N GLU A 376 -8.81 -29.58 -11.86
CA GLU A 376 -8.07 -28.43 -11.35
C GLU A 376 -8.10 -27.25 -12.33
N ASP A 377 -7.89 -27.52 -13.62
CA ASP A 377 -7.99 -26.54 -14.69
C ASP A 377 -9.42 -25.97 -14.84
N GLU A 378 -10.42 -26.85 -14.83
CA GLU A 378 -11.84 -26.43 -14.88
C GLU A 378 -12.19 -25.52 -13.71
N LEU A 379 -11.78 -25.87 -12.49
CA LEU A 379 -12.03 -25.08 -11.28
C LEU A 379 -11.33 -23.71 -11.36
N SER A 380 -10.05 -23.70 -11.71
CA SER A 380 -9.26 -22.46 -11.75
C SER A 380 -9.73 -21.53 -12.86
N ASN A 381 -9.96 -22.04 -14.07
CA ASN A 381 -10.44 -21.27 -15.22
C ASN A 381 -11.83 -20.64 -14.95
N ARG A 382 -12.69 -21.35 -14.23
CA ARG A 382 -13.97 -20.80 -13.78
C ARG A 382 -13.77 -19.55 -12.96
N TYR A 383 -12.97 -19.60 -11.90
CA TYR A 383 -12.76 -18.44 -11.00
C TYR A 383 -11.91 -17.35 -11.61
N ILE A 384 -10.95 -17.68 -12.47
CA ILE A 384 -10.20 -16.67 -13.26
C ILE A 384 -11.18 -15.81 -14.07
N LYS A 385 -12.15 -16.47 -14.73
CA LYS A 385 -13.17 -15.78 -15.53
C LYS A 385 -14.19 -15.04 -14.67
N GLU A 386 -14.74 -15.69 -13.63
CA GLU A 386 -15.79 -15.11 -12.77
C GLU A 386 -15.32 -13.85 -12.03
N LEU A 387 -14.09 -13.87 -11.49
CA LEU A 387 -13.52 -12.75 -10.75
C LEU A 387 -12.64 -11.83 -11.60
N GLY A 388 -12.52 -12.09 -12.90
CA GLY A 388 -11.71 -11.27 -13.80
C GLY A 388 -10.24 -11.18 -13.36
N ILE A 389 -9.63 -12.31 -12.96
CA ILE A 389 -8.22 -12.37 -12.56
C ILE A 389 -7.36 -12.15 -13.81
N LYS A 390 -6.52 -11.10 -13.78
CA LYS A 390 -5.61 -10.79 -14.88
C LYS A 390 -4.36 -11.67 -14.79
N ALA A 391 -4.50 -12.94 -15.12
CA ALA A 391 -3.42 -13.90 -15.30
C ALA A 391 -3.48 -14.44 -16.74
N PRO A 392 -2.33 -14.75 -17.38
CA PRO A 392 -2.31 -15.35 -18.72
C PRO A 392 -3.03 -16.70 -18.78
N ASP A 393 -2.82 -17.51 -17.75
CA ASP A 393 -3.40 -18.84 -17.55
C ASP A 393 -3.41 -19.23 -16.07
N GLY A 394 -3.87 -20.43 -15.76
CA GLY A 394 -3.90 -20.97 -14.40
C GLY A 394 -2.52 -21.33 -13.84
N ASP A 395 -1.51 -21.57 -14.67
CA ASP A 395 -0.16 -21.94 -14.26
C ASP A 395 0.70 -20.72 -13.91
N PHE A 396 0.19 -19.49 -14.13
CA PHE A 396 0.89 -18.26 -13.81
C PHE A 396 1.16 -18.16 -12.29
N ILE A 397 2.40 -17.81 -11.92
CA ILE A 397 2.83 -17.74 -10.52
C ILE A 397 2.22 -16.52 -9.84
N VAL A 398 1.62 -16.73 -8.66
CA VAL A 398 0.88 -15.71 -7.91
C VAL A 398 1.76 -14.52 -7.52
N ASP A 399 3.04 -14.74 -7.25
CA ASP A 399 3.99 -13.67 -6.86
C ASP A 399 4.16 -12.60 -7.96
N ASN A 400 3.94 -12.98 -9.21
CA ASN A 400 4.03 -12.07 -10.37
C ASN A 400 2.72 -11.29 -10.63
N LEU A 401 1.66 -11.54 -9.87
CA LEU A 401 0.40 -10.81 -9.99
C LEU A 401 0.43 -9.49 -9.21
N SER A 402 -0.33 -8.51 -9.69
CA SER A 402 -0.61 -7.31 -8.89
C SER A 402 -1.36 -7.65 -7.59
N GLY A 403 -1.23 -6.81 -6.57
CA GLY A 403 -1.91 -7.01 -5.28
C GLY A 403 -3.42 -7.23 -5.40
N GLY A 404 -4.09 -6.52 -6.31
CA GLY A 404 -5.52 -6.72 -6.58
C GLY A 404 -5.83 -8.10 -7.15
N ASN A 405 -5.02 -8.60 -8.09
CA ASN A 405 -5.20 -9.94 -8.64
C ASN A 405 -4.83 -11.04 -7.64
N GLN A 406 -3.81 -10.85 -6.81
CA GLN A 406 -3.52 -11.76 -5.69
C GLN A 406 -4.72 -11.84 -4.73
N GLN A 407 -5.37 -10.71 -4.42
CA GLN A 407 -6.56 -10.69 -3.56
C GLN A 407 -7.73 -11.46 -4.19
N LYS A 408 -7.96 -11.30 -5.50
CA LYS A 408 -8.96 -12.08 -6.24
C LYS A 408 -8.66 -13.58 -6.19
N VAL A 409 -7.39 -14.00 -6.29
CA VAL A 409 -6.99 -15.41 -6.11
C VAL A 409 -7.31 -15.88 -4.68
N SER A 410 -7.06 -15.07 -3.65
CA SER A 410 -7.38 -15.40 -2.26
C SER A 410 -8.89 -15.57 -2.02
N VAL A 411 -9.69 -14.68 -2.61
CA VAL A 411 -11.16 -14.80 -2.58
C VAL A 411 -11.63 -16.03 -3.36
N SER A 412 -11.07 -16.28 -4.55
CA SER A 412 -11.37 -17.49 -5.36
C SER A 412 -11.11 -18.77 -4.59
N LYS A 413 -9.98 -18.84 -3.88
CA LYS A 413 -9.61 -19.96 -3.01
C LYS A 413 -10.67 -20.27 -1.95
N ALA A 414 -11.26 -19.22 -1.35
CA ALA A 414 -12.32 -19.36 -0.35
C ALA A 414 -13.66 -19.73 -1.00
N LEU A 415 -14.02 -19.11 -2.13
CA LEU A 415 -15.26 -19.37 -2.86
C LEU A 415 -15.28 -20.78 -3.47
N ALA A 416 -14.10 -21.31 -3.84
CA ALA A 416 -13.98 -22.68 -4.33
C ALA A 416 -14.52 -23.73 -3.33
N LEU A 417 -14.55 -23.42 -2.04
CA LEU A 417 -15.15 -24.25 -0.98
C LEU A 417 -16.67 -24.26 -1.01
N GLN A 418 -17.31 -23.39 -1.81
CA GLN A 418 -18.77 -23.19 -1.81
C GLN A 418 -19.34 -22.97 -0.39
N PRO A 419 -18.82 -21.99 0.36
CA PRO A 419 -19.15 -21.83 1.76
C PRO A 419 -20.59 -21.35 1.95
N LYS A 420 -21.19 -21.69 3.08
CA LYS A 420 -22.47 -21.14 3.56
C LYS A 420 -22.26 -19.77 4.21
N VAL A 421 -21.11 -19.59 4.84
CA VAL A 421 -20.67 -18.34 5.46
C VAL A 421 -19.25 -18.04 4.98
N LEU A 422 -19.09 -16.89 4.36
CA LEU A 422 -17.79 -16.36 3.93
C LEU A 422 -17.38 -15.22 4.85
N ILE A 423 -16.27 -15.35 5.51
CA ILE A 423 -15.65 -14.33 6.36
C ILE A 423 -14.55 -13.64 5.59
N LEU A 424 -14.65 -12.33 5.45
CA LEU A 424 -13.68 -11.50 4.74
C LEU A 424 -13.04 -10.51 5.73
N ASP A 425 -11.76 -10.72 6.05
CA ASP A 425 -11.01 -9.84 6.94
C ASP A 425 -10.18 -8.86 6.12
N GLU A 426 -10.56 -7.57 6.16
CA GLU A 426 -9.93 -6.48 5.40
C GLU A 426 -9.69 -6.84 3.90
N PRO A 427 -10.73 -7.35 3.17
CA PRO A 427 -10.54 -7.94 1.83
C PRO A 427 -10.06 -6.94 0.79
N THR A 428 -10.08 -5.66 1.08
CA THR A 428 -9.64 -4.60 0.17
C THR A 428 -8.33 -3.93 0.61
N ARG A 429 -7.63 -4.49 1.60
CA ARG A 429 -6.36 -3.96 2.07
C ARG A 429 -5.27 -4.12 1.01
N GLY A 430 -4.58 -3.01 0.72
CA GLY A 430 -3.46 -3.01 -0.24
C GLY A 430 -3.86 -3.29 -1.69
N VAL A 431 -5.12 -3.07 -2.05
CA VAL A 431 -5.60 -3.15 -3.44
C VAL A 431 -5.98 -1.75 -3.95
N ASP A 432 -5.94 -1.59 -5.27
CA ASP A 432 -6.31 -0.34 -5.94
C ASP A 432 -7.83 -0.08 -5.92
N VAL A 433 -8.24 1.12 -6.36
CA VAL A 433 -9.64 1.57 -6.31
C VAL A 433 -10.55 0.70 -7.18
N ASN A 434 -10.07 0.28 -8.38
CA ASN A 434 -10.82 -0.58 -9.27
C ASN A 434 -11.02 -1.97 -8.68
N ALA A 435 -9.93 -2.59 -8.19
CA ALA A 435 -10.00 -3.90 -7.54
C ALA A 435 -10.88 -3.86 -6.29
N LYS A 436 -10.88 -2.74 -5.53
CA LYS A 436 -11.83 -2.55 -4.41
C LYS A 436 -13.28 -2.59 -4.87
N ALA A 437 -13.61 -1.88 -5.95
CA ALA A 437 -14.97 -1.87 -6.49
C ALA A 437 -15.38 -3.25 -7.02
N GLU A 438 -14.48 -3.93 -7.71
CA GLU A 438 -14.71 -5.28 -8.24
C GLU A 438 -14.90 -6.31 -7.12
N ILE A 439 -14.02 -6.35 -6.10
CA ILE A 439 -14.15 -7.23 -4.94
C ILE A 439 -15.47 -6.96 -4.21
N ARG A 440 -15.82 -5.69 -3.98
CA ARG A 440 -17.09 -5.32 -3.34
C ARG A 440 -18.32 -5.68 -4.16
N SER A 441 -18.21 -5.72 -5.49
CA SER A 441 -19.31 -6.22 -6.33
C SER A 441 -19.49 -7.73 -6.19
N GLU A 442 -18.40 -8.47 -5.99
CA GLU A 442 -18.45 -9.93 -5.78
C GLU A 442 -18.93 -10.32 -4.36
N GLU A 443 -18.62 -9.50 -3.34
CA GLU A 443 -19.18 -9.67 -1.98
C GLU A 443 -20.72 -9.72 -1.97
N ARG A 444 -21.37 -9.16 -2.99
CA ARG A 444 -22.83 -9.02 -3.09
C ARG A 444 -23.48 -10.01 -4.04
N ARG A 445 -22.73 -10.85 -4.72
CA ARG A 445 -23.22 -11.96 -5.53
C ARG A 445 -23.40 -13.23 -4.70
#